data_364438aa2d0f528f46e33a23eef5621c
#
_entry.id   364438aa2d0f528f46e33a23eef5621c
#
_cell.length_a   1.000
_cell.length_b   1.000
_cell.length_c   1.000
_cell.angle_alpha   90.00
_cell.angle_beta   90.00
_cell.angle_gamma   90.00
#
_symmetry.space_group_name_H-M   'P 1'
#
loop_
_entity.id
_entity.type
_entity.pdbx_description
1 polymer ?
#
loop_
_entity_poly.entity_id
_entity_poly.type
_entity_poly.pdbx_seq_one_letter_code
_entity_poly.pdbx_strand_id
1 'polypeptide(L)'
;MGGNEVSYEDRLNLESRAYFYSIVSTDGFDESYQYETIEVTPQLAITFDEALDRGLTQPNEDRALNSEIELEFHPFGTDYLGRDMLARLMQGARVSLFIGICAPFLFVMFGIVYGGFAGYVGGKLDQFLMRFADFVVALPFLLFMILFKIAFGIGPGESGVIPMLIALVILGWPSTARLVRGQVLQIREQGYIEAARLLGGKNHYLIIRHIIPNTMGVILVTLTFAVPAAIFTEAFLSFIGMGVAPPTPSWGSMCNEGVKTMLSHPHELIFPAVFISVTVLAFNLLGDGLTEALDSRMRSRE
;
A
#
# COMPACT_ATOMS: atom_id res chain seq x y z
N MET A 1 -32.22 -4.20 43.94
CA MET A 1 -31.48 -3.24 44.77
C MET A 1 -32.02 -3.28 46.19
N GLY A 2 -31.16 -3.48 47.22
CA GLY A 2 -31.60 -3.34 48.61
C GLY A 2 -31.81 -1.85 48.92
N GLY A 3 -32.82 -1.50 49.70
CA GLY A 3 -33.32 -0.14 49.94
C GLY A 3 -32.34 0.88 50.51
N ASN A 4 -31.03 0.64 50.48
CA ASN A 4 -29.94 1.54 50.89
C ASN A 4 -28.87 1.74 49.82
N GLU A 5 -29.02 1.22 48.60
CA GLU A 5 -28.07 1.46 47.54
C GLU A 5 -28.33 2.81 46.86
N VAL A 6 -27.33 3.66 46.87
CA VAL A 6 -27.40 5.04 46.34
C VAL A 6 -26.85 5.14 44.91
N SER A 7 -26.24 4.05 44.40
CA SER A 7 -25.66 3.98 43.05
C SER A 7 -25.82 2.59 42.46
N TYR A 8 -25.98 2.54 41.17
CA TYR A 8 -26.02 1.30 40.38
C TYR A 8 -25.01 1.41 39.26
N GLU A 9 -24.16 0.41 39.14
CA GLU A 9 -23.15 0.30 38.08
C GLU A 9 -23.56 -0.80 37.10
N ASP A 10 -23.81 -0.41 35.85
CA ASP A 10 -24.06 -1.35 34.76
C ASP A 10 -22.73 -1.77 34.14
N ARG A 11 -22.40 -3.06 34.24
CA ARG A 11 -21.15 -3.65 33.72
C ARG A 11 -21.32 -4.37 32.38
N LEU A 12 -22.41 -4.16 31.69
CA LEU A 12 -22.70 -4.73 30.38
C LEU A 12 -22.01 -3.89 29.30
N ASN A 13 -20.79 -4.07 28.93
CA ASN A 13 -20.05 -3.43 27.80
C ASN A 13 -20.97 -2.71 26.80
N LEU A 14 -21.55 -1.58 27.20
CA LEU A 14 -22.55 -0.84 26.44
C LEU A 14 -21.86 -0.08 25.30
N GLU A 15 -22.46 -0.13 24.12
CA GLU A 15 -22.04 0.73 23.00
C GLU A 15 -22.34 2.21 23.32
N SER A 16 -21.58 3.15 22.75
CA SER A 16 -21.82 4.60 22.92
C SER A 16 -23.08 5.04 22.16
N ARG A 17 -24.24 4.70 22.71
CA ARG A 17 -25.58 5.13 22.25
C ARG A 17 -26.46 5.46 23.44
N ALA A 18 -27.53 6.20 23.23
CA ALA A 18 -28.46 6.53 24.30
C ALA A 18 -29.16 5.28 24.84
N TYR A 19 -29.06 5.06 26.15
CA TYR A 19 -29.80 4.05 26.90
C TYR A 19 -30.76 4.74 27.86
N PHE A 20 -31.92 4.13 28.07
CA PHE A 20 -32.94 4.65 28.95
C PHE A 20 -33.10 3.72 30.14
N TYR A 21 -32.73 4.18 31.32
CA TYR A 21 -32.88 3.43 32.57
C TYR A 21 -34.09 3.93 33.30
N SER A 22 -35.01 3.01 33.61
CA SER A 22 -36.21 3.32 34.42
C SER A 22 -36.04 2.78 35.84
N ILE A 23 -36.10 3.66 36.80
CA ILE A 23 -36.01 3.32 38.22
C ILE A 23 -37.41 3.19 38.76
N VAL A 24 -37.75 1.98 39.27
CA VAL A 24 -39.04 1.64 39.83
C VAL A 24 -38.83 1.32 41.30
N SER A 25 -39.63 1.91 42.19
CA SER A 25 -39.61 1.55 43.58
C SER A 25 -40.44 0.28 43.81
N THR A 26 -39.92 -0.68 44.62
CA THR A 26 -40.63 -1.89 44.98
C THR A 26 -40.56 -2.11 46.50
N ASP A 27 -41.63 -2.62 47.08
CA ASP A 27 -41.67 -3.08 48.49
C ASP A 27 -41.30 -4.55 48.64
N GLY A 28 -40.85 -5.18 47.56
CA GLY A 28 -40.51 -6.60 47.53
C GLY A 28 -41.62 -7.54 47.08
N PHE A 29 -42.86 -7.05 46.93
CA PHE A 29 -44.02 -7.78 46.43
C PHE A 29 -44.68 -7.11 45.22
N ASP A 30 -44.81 -5.78 45.28
CA ASP A 30 -45.40 -4.99 44.19
C ASP A 30 -44.42 -3.91 43.70
N GLU A 31 -44.45 -3.61 42.39
CA GLU A 31 -43.72 -2.53 41.77
C GLU A 31 -44.61 -1.27 41.72
N SER A 32 -43.99 -0.12 41.98
CA SER A 32 -44.70 1.16 41.86
C SER A 32 -44.98 1.48 40.38
N TYR A 33 -46.17 1.99 40.09
CA TYR A 33 -46.49 2.52 38.76
C TYR A 33 -45.82 3.90 38.47
N GLN A 34 -45.20 4.49 39.48
CA GLN A 34 -44.39 5.70 39.30
C GLN A 34 -42.94 5.31 39.12
N TYR A 35 -42.39 5.66 37.96
CA TYR A 35 -40.98 5.44 37.63
C TYR A 35 -40.39 6.73 37.04
N GLU A 36 -39.13 6.90 37.26
CA GLU A 36 -38.33 7.96 36.64
C GLU A 36 -37.40 7.33 35.62
N THR A 37 -37.43 7.86 34.41
CA THR A 37 -36.55 7.39 33.31
C THR A 37 -35.44 8.40 33.11
N ILE A 38 -34.21 7.91 33.16
CA ILE A 38 -33.00 8.69 32.96
C ILE A 38 -32.39 8.23 31.64
N GLU A 39 -32.07 9.20 30.77
CA GLU A 39 -31.31 8.96 29.57
C GLU A 39 -29.81 9.06 29.89
N VAL A 40 -29.06 8.01 29.57
CA VAL A 40 -27.62 7.93 29.78
C VAL A 40 -26.96 7.50 28.49
N THR A 41 -26.01 8.26 28.01
CA THR A 41 -25.12 7.86 26.92
C THR A 41 -23.79 7.46 27.54
N PRO A 42 -23.44 6.15 27.54
CA PRO A 42 -22.16 5.70 28.07
C PRO A 42 -21.02 6.37 27.30
N GLN A 43 -20.09 6.94 28.03
CA GLN A 43 -18.81 7.38 27.45
C GLN A 43 -17.92 6.15 27.29
N LEU A 44 -17.12 6.12 26.22
CA LEU A 44 -16.08 5.13 26.04
C LEU A 44 -14.96 5.43 27.04
N ALA A 45 -15.16 4.96 28.27
CA ALA A 45 -14.20 5.11 29.35
C ALA A 45 -13.92 3.76 29.99
N ILE A 46 -12.68 3.53 30.41
CA ILE A 46 -12.25 2.39 31.19
C ILE A 46 -11.62 2.88 32.49
N THR A 47 -11.58 2.03 33.51
CA THR A 47 -10.90 2.37 34.74
C THR A 47 -9.39 2.47 34.54
N PHE A 48 -8.72 3.28 35.37
CA PHE A 48 -7.26 3.44 35.31
C PHE A 48 -6.53 2.10 35.45
N ASP A 49 -7.04 1.22 36.30
CA ASP A 49 -6.46 -0.12 36.51
C ASP A 49 -6.59 -0.99 35.27
N GLU A 50 -7.72 -0.96 34.60
CA GLU A 50 -7.96 -1.69 33.35
C GLU A 50 -7.12 -1.12 32.20
N ALA A 51 -6.96 0.21 32.14
CA ALA A 51 -6.07 0.87 31.19
C ALA A 51 -4.60 0.52 31.41
N LEU A 52 -4.18 0.37 32.68
CA LEU A 52 -2.84 -0.07 33.05
C LEU A 52 -2.58 -1.52 32.63
N ASP A 53 -3.53 -2.42 32.92
CA ASP A 53 -3.46 -3.83 32.54
C ASP A 53 -3.42 -4.01 31.00
N ARG A 54 -4.11 -3.14 30.27
CA ARG A 54 -4.09 -3.10 28.81
C ARG A 54 -2.88 -2.36 28.22
N GLY A 55 -2.02 -1.74 29.06
CA GLY A 55 -0.85 -1.00 28.61
C GLY A 55 -1.17 0.34 27.91
N LEU A 56 -2.38 0.88 28.11
CA LEU A 56 -2.84 2.14 27.52
C LEU A 56 -2.37 3.38 28.30
N THR A 57 -1.90 3.20 29.54
CA THR A 57 -1.37 4.27 30.40
C THR A 57 -0.14 3.79 31.14
N GLN A 58 0.64 4.72 31.72
CA GLN A 58 1.86 4.41 32.46
C GLN A 58 1.62 4.42 33.97
N PRO A 59 2.29 3.54 34.75
CA PRO A 59 2.07 3.42 36.20
C PRO A 59 2.46 4.67 37.02
N ASN A 60 3.07 5.66 36.41
CA ASN A 60 3.56 6.88 37.08
C ASN A 60 2.62 8.08 37.00
N GLU A 61 1.41 7.92 36.42
CA GLU A 61 0.42 8.99 36.48
C GLU A 61 -0.23 9.03 37.87
N ASP A 62 -0.14 10.20 38.57
CA ASP A 62 -0.79 10.44 39.86
C ASP A 62 -2.32 10.54 39.69
N ARG A 63 -2.96 9.44 39.32
CA ARG A 63 -4.41 9.33 39.23
C ARG A 63 -4.94 8.39 40.31
N ALA A 64 -6.11 8.74 40.83
CA ALA A 64 -6.76 7.89 41.84
C ALA A 64 -7.15 6.51 41.22
N LEU A 65 -6.95 5.45 41.97
CA LEU A 65 -7.51 4.12 41.68
C LEU A 65 -9.00 4.27 41.39
N ASN A 66 -9.50 3.65 40.30
CA ASN A 66 -10.86 3.79 39.78
C ASN A 66 -11.19 5.13 39.08
N SER A 67 -10.22 6.00 38.78
CA SER A 67 -10.51 7.13 37.89
C SER A 67 -10.81 6.62 36.48
N GLU A 68 -11.82 7.22 35.82
CA GLU A 68 -12.15 6.89 34.45
C GLU A 68 -11.18 7.58 33.49
N ILE A 69 -10.76 6.82 32.48
CA ILE A 69 -9.97 7.34 31.35
C ILE A 69 -10.88 7.27 30.12
N GLU A 70 -11.13 8.44 29.53
CA GLU A 70 -11.82 8.50 28.24
C GLU A 70 -10.94 7.86 27.16
N LEU A 71 -11.49 6.88 26.44
CA LEU A 71 -10.82 6.27 25.31
C LEU A 71 -11.00 7.16 24.08
N GLU A 72 -9.92 7.43 23.38
CA GLU A 72 -9.98 8.12 22.10
C GLU A 72 -10.79 7.29 21.10
N PHE A 73 -11.64 7.95 20.33
CA PHE A 73 -12.44 7.30 19.30
C PHE A 73 -11.57 6.91 18.12
N HIS A 74 -11.46 5.62 17.83
CA HIS A 74 -10.74 5.07 16.70
C HIS A 74 -11.72 4.55 15.64
N PRO A 75 -11.93 5.27 14.51
CA PRO A 75 -12.95 4.90 13.50
C PRO A 75 -12.81 3.50 12.93
N PHE A 76 -11.58 2.98 12.82
CA PHE A 76 -11.27 1.63 12.32
C PHE A 76 -10.79 0.70 13.43
N GLY A 77 -11.00 1.09 14.68
CA GLY A 77 -10.50 0.36 15.83
C GLY A 77 -8.98 0.49 16.01
N THR A 78 -8.47 -0.33 16.92
CA THR A 78 -7.03 -0.44 17.20
C THR A 78 -6.53 -1.81 16.78
N ASP A 79 -5.22 -1.93 16.62
CA ASP A 79 -4.58 -3.23 16.47
C ASP A 79 -4.37 -3.91 17.84
N TYR A 80 -3.83 -5.13 17.84
CA TYR A 80 -3.56 -5.92 19.03
C TYR A 80 -2.56 -5.26 20.01
N LEU A 81 -1.87 -4.19 19.61
CA LEU A 81 -0.99 -3.37 20.44
C LEU A 81 -1.65 -2.05 20.88
N GLY A 82 -2.94 -1.85 20.61
CA GLY A 82 -3.67 -0.62 20.95
C GLY A 82 -3.37 0.57 20.03
N ARG A 83 -2.66 0.38 18.91
CA ARG A 83 -2.34 1.46 17.96
C ARG A 83 -3.51 1.72 17.01
N ASP A 84 -3.78 2.99 16.72
CA ASP A 84 -4.86 3.40 15.80
C ASP A 84 -4.68 2.80 14.40
N MET A 85 -5.66 2.01 13.95
CA MET A 85 -5.65 1.35 12.64
C MET A 85 -5.73 2.35 11.49
N LEU A 86 -6.51 3.42 11.61
CA LEU A 86 -6.62 4.43 10.55
C LEU A 86 -5.29 5.17 10.35
N ALA A 87 -4.66 5.61 11.44
CA ALA A 87 -3.35 6.26 11.38
C ALA A 87 -2.30 5.36 10.72
N ARG A 88 -2.28 4.08 11.08
CA ARG A 88 -1.38 3.08 10.48
C ARG A 88 -1.67 2.84 9.00
N LEU A 89 -2.94 2.75 8.60
CA LEU A 89 -3.34 2.61 7.19
C LEU A 89 -2.89 3.81 6.35
N MET A 90 -3.04 5.03 6.88
CA MET A 90 -2.61 6.25 6.21
C MET A 90 -1.08 6.35 6.11
N GLN A 91 -0.36 5.95 7.16
CA GLN A 91 1.10 5.88 7.11
C GLN A 91 1.58 4.77 6.17
N GLY A 92 0.96 3.60 6.21
CA GLY A 92 1.22 2.49 5.29
C GLY A 92 0.95 2.85 3.83
N ALA A 93 -0.11 3.64 3.56
CA ALA A 93 -0.38 4.17 2.24
C ALA A 93 0.80 4.97 1.67
N ARG A 94 1.41 5.86 2.49
CA ARG A 94 2.57 6.65 2.05
C ARG A 94 3.73 5.76 1.60
N VAL A 95 3.99 4.68 2.33
CA VAL A 95 5.09 3.75 2.03
C VAL A 95 4.77 2.90 0.80
N SER A 96 3.60 2.25 0.78
CA SER A 96 3.20 1.37 -0.32
C SER A 96 3.03 2.12 -1.64
N LEU A 97 2.43 3.33 -1.62
CA LEU A 97 2.31 4.18 -2.81
C LEU A 97 3.64 4.76 -3.24
N PHE A 98 4.51 5.16 -2.32
CA PHE A 98 5.85 5.64 -2.66
C PHE A 98 6.65 4.57 -3.43
N ILE A 99 6.71 3.35 -2.92
CA ILE A 99 7.39 2.24 -3.60
C ILE A 99 6.67 1.91 -4.92
N GLY A 100 5.33 1.76 -4.86
CA GLY A 100 4.51 1.39 -5.99
C GLY A 100 4.52 2.36 -7.17
N ILE A 101 4.83 3.63 -6.95
CA ILE A 101 4.94 4.65 -8.00
C ILE A 101 6.40 4.88 -8.38
N CYS A 102 7.29 5.06 -7.40
CA CYS A 102 8.69 5.39 -7.68
C CYS A 102 9.46 4.24 -8.35
N ALA A 103 9.23 2.99 -7.93
CA ALA A 103 9.94 1.86 -8.54
C ALA A 103 9.59 1.70 -10.03
N PRO A 104 8.31 1.65 -10.45
CA PRO A 104 7.95 1.64 -11.87
C PRO A 104 8.51 2.82 -12.67
N PHE A 105 8.38 4.02 -12.13
CA PHE A 105 8.92 5.20 -12.78
C PHE A 105 10.42 5.05 -13.07
N LEU A 106 11.21 4.63 -12.09
CA LEU A 106 12.65 4.48 -12.22
C LEU A 106 13.02 3.34 -13.17
N PHE A 107 12.43 2.15 -13.03
CA PHE A 107 12.81 1.04 -13.90
C PHE A 107 12.28 1.21 -15.33
N VAL A 108 11.14 1.88 -15.55
CA VAL A 108 10.65 2.23 -16.88
C VAL A 108 11.60 3.25 -17.53
N MET A 109 12.00 4.31 -16.82
CA MET A 109 12.95 5.29 -17.32
C MET A 109 14.28 4.65 -17.71
N PHE A 110 14.83 3.77 -16.87
CA PHE A 110 16.03 3.02 -17.19
C PHE A 110 15.85 2.10 -18.41
N GLY A 111 14.71 1.39 -18.47
CA GLY A 111 14.35 0.53 -19.59
C GLY A 111 14.20 1.29 -20.92
N ILE A 112 13.65 2.51 -20.89
CA ILE A 112 13.57 3.38 -22.09
C ILE A 112 14.96 3.72 -22.62
N VAL A 113 15.85 4.17 -21.75
CA VAL A 113 17.22 4.54 -22.15
C VAL A 113 17.97 3.32 -22.67
N TYR A 114 17.92 2.23 -21.92
CA TYR A 114 18.63 0.99 -22.26
C TYR A 114 18.09 0.33 -23.54
N GLY A 115 16.78 0.11 -23.61
CA GLY A 115 16.12 -0.50 -24.76
C GLY A 115 16.14 0.39 -25.99
N GLY A 116 15.97 1.70 -25.79
CA GLY A 116 16.07 2.72 -26.86
C GLY A 116 17.45 2.74 -27.49
N PHE A 117 18.49 2.74 -26.68
CA PHE A 117 19.88 2.69 -27.17
C PHE A 117 20.17 1.36 -27.89
N ALA A 118 19.83 0.22 -27.29
CA ALA A 118 20.05 -1.09 -27.88
C ALA A 118 19.35 -1.25 -29.23
N GLY A 119 18.05 -0.90 -29.31
CA GLY A 119 17.25 -1.01 -30.53
C GLY A 119 17.71 -0.05 -31.64
N TYR A 120 18.19 1.13 -31.27
CA TYR A 120 18.67 2.11 -32.26
C TYR A 120 20.02 1.71 -32.87
N VAL A 121 21.00 1.31 -32.05
CA VAL A 121 22.33 0.91 -32.53
C VAL A 121 22.26 -0.41 -33.28
N GLY A 122 21.57 -1.41 -32.74
CA GLY A 122 21.44 -2.72 -33.36
C GLY A 122 22.74 -3.54 -33.37
N GLY A 123 22.74 -4.60 -34.18
CA GLY A 123 23.92 -5.43 -34.44
C GLY A 123 24.40 -6.20 -33.19
N LYS A 124 25.74 -6.40 -33.07
CA LYS A 124 26.35 -7.17 -31.98
C LYS A 124 26.19 -6.50 -30.61
N LEU A 125 26.16 -5.17 -30.56
CA LEU A 125 25.97 -4.42 -29.30
C LEU A 125 24.56 -4.63 -28.74
N ASP A 126 23.55 -4.55 -29.58
CA ASP A 126 22.18 -4.86 -29.20
C ASP A 126 22.06 -6.28 -28.65
N GLN A 127 22.64 -7.26 -29.33
CA GLN A 127 22.64 -8.66 -28.87
C GLN A 127 23.31 -8.80 -27.49
N PHE A 128 24.45 -8.14 -27.28
CA PHE A 128 25.15 -8.17 -25.99
C PHE A 128 24.31 -7.54 -24.87
N LEU A 129 23.73 -6.38 -25.11
CA LEU A 129 22.88 -5.69 -24.14
C LEU A 129 21.65 -6.54 -23.81
N MET A 130 20.99 -7.16 -24.79
CA MET A 130 19.84 -8.04 -24.54
C MET A 130 20.23 -9.29 -23.78
N ARG A 131 21.42 -9.87 -24.01
CA ARG A 131 21.94 -11.00 -23.21
C ARG A 131 22.14 -10.63 -21.74
N PHE A 132 22.61 -9.40 -21.49
CA PHE A 132 22.70 -8.92 -20.11
C PHE A 132 21.31 -8.75 -19.48
N ALA A 133 20.32 -8.22 -20.20
CA ALA A 133 18.94 -8.16 -19.74
C ALA A 133 18.37 -9.57 -19.49
N ASP A 134 18.69 -10.56 -20.35
CA ASP A 134 18.30 -11.96 -20.17
C ASP A 134 18.90 -12.56 -18.89
N PHE A 135 20.17 -12.24 -18.59
CA PHE A 135 20.84 -12.66 -17.36
C PHE A 135 20.12 -12.11 -16.13
N VAL A 136 19.73 -10.82 -16.11
CA VAL A 136 19.00 -10.22 -14.99
C VAL A 136 17.64 -10.90 -14.77
N VAL A 137 16.90 -11.18 -15.86
CA VAL A 137 15.59 -11.87 -15.76
C VAL A 137 15.73 -13.33 -15.30
N ALA A 138 16.86 -13.98 -15.58
CA ALA A 138 17.12 -15.36 -15.16
C ALA A 138 17.35 -15.48 -13.64
N LEU A 139 17.57 -14.38 -12.92
CA LEU A 139 17.72 -14.39 -11.47
C LEU A 139 16.37 -14.77 -10.81
N PRO A 140 16.33 -15.79 -9.95
CA PRO A 140 15.10 -16.11 -9.21
C PRO A 140 14.70 -14.94 -8.32
N PHE A 141 13.54 -14.33 -8.59
CA PHE A 141 13.08 -13.10 -7.96
C PHE A 141 13.19 -13.12 -6.43
N LEU A 142 12.57 -14.12 -5.79
CA LEU A 142 12.56 -14.23 -4.31
C LEU A 142 13.97 -14.45 -3.74
N LEU A 143 14.78 -15.27 -4.41
CA LEU A 143 16.16 -15.52 -3.98
C LEU A 143 16.98 -14.22 -4.02
N PHE A 144 16.84 -13.44 -5.10
CA PHE A 144 17.49 -12.14 -5.21
C PHE A 144 17.04 -11.19 -4.10
N MET A 145 15.74 -11.11 -3.81
CA MET A 145 15.22 -10.26 -2.75
C MET A 145 15.74 -10.66 -1.37
N ILE A 146 15.83 -11.95 -1.08
CA ILE A 146 16.39 -12.46 0.19
C ILE A 146 17.87 -12.08 0.31
N LEU A 147 18.67 -12.37 -0.72
CA LEU A 147 20.10 -12.07 -0.72
C LEU A 147 20.36 -10.55 -0.62
N PHE A 148 19.53 -9.76 -1.32
CA PHE A 148 19.63 -8.32 -1.29
C PHE A 148 19.30 -7.76 0.11
N LYS A 149 18.24 -8.25 0.75
CA LYS A 149 17.89 -7.90 2.12
C LYS A 149 19.03 -8.20 3.11
N ILE A 150 19.65 -9.39 2.99
CA ILE A 150 20.79 -9.79 3.84
C ILE A 150 22.00 -8.91 3.56
N ALA A 151 22.32 -8.63 2.29
CA ALA A 151 23.47 -7.84 1.89
C ALA A 151 23.40 -6.38 2.38
N PHE A 152 22.20 -5.82 2.46
CA PHE A 152 21.96 -4.47 3.00
C PHE A 152 21.75 -4.45 4.52
N GLY A 153 21.82 -5.60 5.19
CA GLY A 153 21.73 -5.71 6.64
C GLY A 153 20.38 -5.26 7.22
N ILE A 154 19.30 -5.32 6.42
CA ILE A 154 17.97 -4.84 6.85
C ILE A 154 17.47 -5.73 7.99
N GLY A 155 17.61 -5.20 9.20
CA GLY A 155 17.20 -5.84 10.45
C GLY A 155 16.01 -5.15 11.12
N PRO A 156 15.64 -5.62 12.31
CA PRO A 156 14.63 -4.95 13.14
C PRO A 156 15.02 -3.49 13.42
N GLY A 157 14.10 -2.57 13.16
CA GLY A 157 14.32 -1.13 13.36
C GLY A 157 14.71 -0.36 12.07
N GLU A 158 15.11 -1.05 11.02
CA GLU A 158 15.37 -0.42 9.71
C GLU A 158 14.16 -0.58 8.79
N SER A 159 13.74 0.51 8.15
CA SER A 159 12.50 0.50 7.35
C SER A 159 12.54 -0.41 6.13
N GLY A 160 13.72 -0.67 5.56
CA GLY A 160 13.87 -1.48 4.35
C GLY A 160 13.27 -0.89 3.07
N VAL A 161 12.69 0.32 3.13
CA VAL A 161 11.97 0.96 2.01
C VAL A 161 12.90 1.22 0.83
N ILE A 162 14.04 1.87 1.06
CA ILE A 162 14.99 2.24 0.00
C ILE A 162 15.67 1.00 -0.62
N PRO A 163 16.19 0.04 0.16
CA PRO A 163 16.72 -1.20 -0.40
C PRO A 163 15.69 -1.97 -1.24
N MET A 164 14.43 -2.06 -0.78
CA MET A 164 13.36 -2.69 -1.53
C MET A 164 13.09 -1.98 -2.86
N LEU A 165 13.03 -0.64 -2.85
CA LEU A 165 12.87 0.15 -4.06
C LEU A 165 14.00 -0.13 -5.06
N ILE A 166 15.26 -0.13 -4.60
CA ILE A 166 16.44 -0.40 -5.45
C ILE A 166 16.36 -1.82 -6.04
N ALA A 167 16.01 -2.81 -5.23
CA ALA A 167 15.88 -4.20 -5.69
C ALA A 167 14.82 -4.36 -6.78
N LEU A 168 13.66 -3.71 -6.62
CA LEU A 168 12.59 -3.70 -7.62
C LEU A 168 13.04 -3.01 -8.92
N VAL A 169 13.81 -1.92 -8.82
CA VAL A 169 14.38 -1.23 -9.99
C VAL A 169 15.37 -2.13 -10.73
N ILE A 170 16.28 -2.80 -10.01
CA ILE A 170 17.28 -3.71 -10.60
C ILE A 170 16.63 -4.85 -11.37
N LEU A 171 15.52 -5.41 -10.88
CA LEU A 171 14.84 -6.54 -11.52
C LEU A 171 13.77 -6.14 -12.54
N GLY A 172 13.19 -4.94 -12.43
CA GLY A 172 12.03 -4.53 -13.24
C GLY A 172 12.35 -4.01 -14.63
N TRP A 173 13.49 -3.38 -14.84
CA TRP A 173 13.84 -2.67 -16.09
C TRP A 173 13.95 -3.56 -17.35
N PRO A 174 14.34 -4.86 -17.29
CA PRO A 174 14.58 -5.61 -18.50
C PRO A 174 13.34 -5.85 -19.38
N SER A 175 12.18 -6.00 -18.74
CA SER A 175 10.90 -6.16 -19.46
C SER A 175 10.57 -4.90 -20.29
N THR A 176 10.70 -3.73 -19.67
CA THR A 176 10.50 -2.45 -20.36
C THR A 176 11.57 -2.24 -21.44
N ALA A 177 12.83 -2.57 -21.17
CA ALA A 177 13.91 -2.44 -22.15
C ALA A 177 13.63 -3.29 -23.43
N ARG A 178 13.13 -4.52 -23.28
CA ARG A 178 12.76 -5.36 -24.43
C ARG A 178 11.59 -4.78 -25.21
N LEU A 179 10.57 -4.28 -24.51
CA LEU A 179 9.41 -3.65 -25.12
C LEU A 179 9.82 -2.43 -25.94
N VAL A 180 10.56 -1.49 -25.33
CA VAL A 180 11.03 -0.26 -25.98
C VAL A 180 11.96 -0.57 -27.15
N ARG A 181 12.86 -1.54 -26.98
CA ARG A 181 13.70 -2.00 -28.09
C ARG A 181 12.88 -2.47 -29.28
N GLY A 182 11.82 -3.26 -29.05
CA GLY A 182 10.93 -3.72 -30.11
C GLY A 182 10.28 -2.57 -30.86
N GLN A 183 9.76 -1.58 -30.13
CA GLN A 183 9.19 -0.36 -30.73
C GLN A 183 10.21 0.45 -31.52
N VAL A 184 11.41 0.63 -30.97
CA VAL A 184 12.50 1.38 -31.63
C VAL A 184 12.92 0.71 -32.94
N LEU A 185 13.03 -0.61 -32.97
CA LEU A 185 13.34 -1.35 -34.21
C LEU A 185 12.29 -1.12 -35.30
N GLN A 186 11.00 -1.12 -34.95
CA GLN A 186 9.91 -0.86 -35.89
C GLN A 186 9.95 0.59 -36.41
N ILE A 187 10.12 1.57 -35.53
CA ILE A 187 10.11 2.99 -35.87
C ILE A 187 11.35 3.38 -36.66
N ARG A 188 12.53 2.80 -36.36
CA ARG A 188 13.79 3.08 -37.05
C ARG A 188 13.74 2.82 -38.55
N GLU A 189 12.90 1.87 -38.98
CA GLU A 189 12.76 1.46 -40.38
C GLU A 189 11.68 2.28 -41.13
N GLN A 190 11.06 3.26 -40.47
CA GLN A 190 10.07 4.13 -41.11
C GLN A 190 10.75 5.15 -42.04
N GLY A 191 10.14 5.40 -43.23
CA GLY A 191 10.71 6.24 -44.25
C GLY A 191 11.03 7.68 -43.81
N TYR A 192 10.27 8.25 -42.87
CA TYR A 192 10.55 9.60 -42.33
C TYR A 192 11.83 9.63 -41.47
N ILE A 193 12.20 8.55 -40.80
CA ILE A 193 13.45 8.43 -40.05
C ILE A 193 14.63 8.34 -41.04
N GLU A 194 14.47 7.58 -42.11
CA GLU A 194 15.47 7.48 -43.15
C GLU A 194 15.69 8.83 -43.87
N ALA A 195 14.61 9.52 -44.21
CA ALA A 195 14.69 10.86 -44.75
C ALA A 195 15.41 11.85 -43.83
N ALA A 196 15.09 11.84 -42.52
CA ALA A 196 15.74 12.68 -41.54
C ALA A 196 17.24 12.34 -41.38
N ARG A 197 17.61 11.08 -41.54
CA ARG A 197 19.04 10.63 -41.53
C ARG A 197 19.78 11.12 -42.77
N LEU A 198 19.17 11.03 -43.94
CA LEU A 198 19.74 11.53 -45.21
C LEU A 198 19.94 13.07 -45.20
N LEU A 199 19.10 13.80 -44.49
CA LEU A 199 19.26 15.23 -44.23
C LEU A 199 20.31 15.59 -43.21
N GLY A 200 21.09 14.59 -42.70
CA GLY A 200 22.18 14.79 -41.75
C GLY A 200 21.80 14.76 -40.28
N GLY A 201 20.64 14.24 -39.96
CA GLY A 201 20.18 14.06 -38.57
C GLY A 201 21.11 13.16 -37.77
N LYS A 202 21.68 13.69 -36.66
CA LYS A 202 22.53 12.92 -35.74
C LYS A 202 21.73 11.88 -34.96
N ASN A 203 22.33 10.76 -34.61
CA ASN A 203 21.69 9.65 -33.95
C ASN A 203 20.90 10.05 -32.68
N HIS A 204 21.50 10.84 -31.77
CA HIS A 204 20.85 11.30 -30.56
C HIS A 204 19.62 12.19 -30.85
N TYR A 205 19.69 13.00 -31.90
CA TYR A 205 18.56 13.83 -32.36
C TYR A 205 17.41 12.97 -32.86
N LEU A 206 17.70 11.95 -33.68
CA LEU A 206 16.68 11.02 -34.16
C LEU A 206 16.00 10.24 -33.03
N ILE A 207 16.79 9.79 -32.05
CA ILE A 207 16.26 9.08 -30.88
C ILE A 207 15.31 9.99 -30.06
N ILE A 208 15.81 11.16 -29.64
CA ILE A 208 15.08 12.03 -28.69
C ILE A 208 13.90 12.73 -29.37
N ARG A 209 14.06 13.17 -30.64
CA ARG A 209 13.08 14.01 -31.31
C ARG A 209 12.02 13.22 -32.10
N HIS A 210 12.38 12.02 -32.57
CA HIS A 210 11.51 11.25 -33.44
C HIS A 210 11.14 9.87 -32.86
N ILE A 211 12.07 9.11 -32.31
CA ILE A 211 11.81 7.73 -31.92
C ILE A 211 11.08 7.68 -30.57
N ILE A 212 11.68 8.27 -29.51
CA ILE A 212 11.08 8.23 -28.15
C ILE A 212 9.66 8.83 -28.13
N PRO A 213 9.38 10.02 -28.72
CA PRO A 213 8.03 10.56 -28.71
C PRO A 213 6.99 9.64 -29.39
N ASN A 214 7.39 8.94 -30.45
CA ASN A 214 6.50 7.99 -31.12
C ASN A 214 6.31 6.67 -30.38
N THR A 215 7.16 6.37 -29.37
CA THR A 215 6.97 5.22 -28.46
C THR A 215 6.22 5.59 -27.18
N MET A 216 5.96 6.88 -26.93
CA MET A 216 5.43 7.34 -25.63
C MET A 216 4.06 6.74 -25.29
N GLY A 217 3.20 6.51 -26.28
CA GLY A 217 1.90 5.86 -26.03
C GLY A 217 2.07 4.49 -25.35
N VAL A 218 2.91 3.64 -25.93
CA VAL A 218 3.18 2.30 -25.38
C VAL A 218 3.90 2.38 -24.04
N ILE A 219 4.81 3.34 -23.87
CA ILE A 219 5.55 3.56 -22.62
C ILE A 219 4.60 3.98 -21.49
N LEU A 220 3.70 4.94 -21.74
CA LEU A 220 2.75 5.42 -20.75
C LEU A 220 1.79 4.31 -20.31
N VAL A 221 1.25 3.54 -21.24
CA VAL A 221 0.44 2.37 -20.92
C VAL A 221 1.22 1.38 -20.08
N THR A 222 2.47 1.05 -20.46
CA THR A 222 3.32 0.15 -19.69
C THR A 222 3.58 0.65 -18.28
N LEU A 223 3.86 1.95 -18.12
CA LEU A 223 4.06 2.58 -16.80
C LEU A 223 2.79 2.46 -15.93
N THR A 224 1.62 2.71 -16.51
CA THR A 224 0.36 2.68 -15.77
C THR A 224 0.06 1.29 -15.21
N PHE A 225 0.29 0.23 -15.98
CA PHE A 225 0.13 -1.16 -15.49
C PHE A 225 1.28 -1.63 -14.59
N ALA A 226 2.46 -1.03 -14.70
CA ALA A 226 3.58 -1.35 -13.84
C ALA A 226 3.35 -0.89 -12.39
N VAL A 227 2.58 0.19 -12.17
CA VAL A 227 2.27 0.70 -10.82
C VAL A 227 1.48 -0.30 -9.98
N PRO A 228 0.31 -0.81 -10.41
CA PRO A 228 -0.43 -1.81 -9.63
C PRO A 228 0.36 -3.10 -9.43
N ALA A 229 1.14 -3.54 -10.42
CA ALA A 229 2.03 -4.69 -10.29
C ALA A 229 3.10 -4.48 -9.21
N ALA A 230 3.68 -3.27 -9.13
CA ALA A 230 4.67 -2.94 -8.10
C ALA A 230 4.05 -2.82 -6.70
N ILE A 231 2.86 -2.23 -6.57
CA ILE A 231 2.11 -2.16 -5.30
C ILE A 231 1.81 -3.58 -4.80
N PHE A 232 1.32 -4.44 -5.68
CA PHE A 232 1.06 -5.84 -5.32
C PHE A 232 2.33 -6.58 -4.93
N THR A 233 3.43 -6.37 -5.65
CA THR A 233 4.73 -7.00 -5.36
C THR A 233 5.29 -6.52 -4.02
N GLU A 234 5.21 -5.21 -3.73
CA GLU A 234 5.58 -4.66 -2.42
C GLU A 234 4.76 -5.30 -1.31
N ALA A 235 3.42 -5.29 -1.47
CA ALA A 235 2.52 -5.86 -0.48
C ALA A 235 2.80 -7.35 -0.25
N PHE A 236 3.03 -8.13 -1.31
CA PHE A 236 3.38 -9.54 -1.21
C PHE A 236 4.70 -9.77 -0.48
N LEU A 237 5.77 -9.03 -0.85
CA LEU A 237 7.07 -9.14 -0.19
C LEU A 237 7.00 -8.74 1.29
N SER A 238 6.29 -7.67 1.60
CA SER A 238 6.08 -7.21 2.98
C SER A 238 5.23 -8.21 3.77
N PHE A 239 4.21 -8.79 3.14
CA PHE A 239 3.38 -9.84 3.74
C PHE A 239 4.18 -11.09 4.12
N ILE A 240 5.12 -11.54 3.28
CA ILE A 240 5.98 -12.68 3.60
C ILE A 240 7.19 -12.30 4.48
N GLY A 241 7.27 -11.06 4.94
CA GLY A 241 8.35 -10.57 5.81
C GLY A 241 9.67 -10.22 5.09
N MET A 242 9.65 -10.19 3.75
CA MET A 242 10.82 -9.84 2.93
C MET A 242 10.84 -8.38 2.48
N GLY A 243 9.77 -7.63 2.75
CA GLY A 243 9.64 -6.22 2.40
C GLY A 243 9.96 -5.25 3.52
N VAL A 244 9.09 -4.26 3.68
CA VAL A 244 9.19 -3.22 4.72
C VAL A 244 9.07 -3.85 6.11
N ALA A 245 10.00 -3.48 7.00
CA ALA A 245 10.08 -4.03 8.35
C ALA A 245 9.52 -3.05 9.40
N PRO A 246 8.94 -3.57 10.52
CA PRO A 246 8.57 -2.71 11.65
C PRO A 246 9.77 -1.88 12.16
N PRO A 247 9.55 -0.66 12.67
CA PRO A 247 8.28 -0.06 13.06
C PRO A 247 7.50 0.61 11.91
N THR A 248 8.08 0.73 10.71
CA THR A 248 7.45 1.39 9.58
C THR A 248 6.31 0.51 9.03
N PRO A 249 5.04 0.96 9.05
CA PRO A 249 3.96 0.19 8.45
C PRO A 249 3.97 0.31 6.94
N SER A 250 3.62 -0.78 6.25
CA SER A 250 3.11 -0.78 4.89
C SER A 250 1.82 -1.60 4.86
N TRP A 251 1.00 -1.47 3.83
CA TRP A 251 -0.21 -2.28 3.76
C TRP A 251 0.09 -3.79 3.77
N GLY A 252 1.19 -4.21 3.12
CA GLY A 252 1.61 -5.60 3.14
C GLY A 252 2.10 -6.08 4.51
N SER A 253 2.87 -5.27 5.24
CA SER A 253 3.31 -5.62 6.60
C SER A 253 2.13 -5.66 7.58
N MET A 254 1.14 -4.76 7.41
CA MET A 254 -0.09 -4.79 8.20
C MET A 254 -0.91 -6.07 7.92
N CYS A 255 -0.98 -6.54 6.67
CA CYS A 255 -1.59 -7.84 6.37
C CYS A 255 -0.84 -9.00 7.04
N ASN A 256 0.49 -8.97 7.11
CA ASN A 256 1.28 -9.98 7.82
C ASN A 256 0.98 -10.01 9.33
N GLU A 257 0.83 -8.85 9.95
CA GLU A 257 0.43 -8.74 11.35
C GLU A 257 -1.01 -9.26 11.53
N GLY A 258 -1.95 -8.79 10.70
CA GLY A 258 -3.37 -9.14 10.79
C GLY A 258 -3.71 -10.61 10.53
N VAL A 259 -2.89 -11.35 9.77
CA VAL A 259 -3.06 -12.81 9.64
C VAL A 259 -2.87 -13.53 10.97
N LYS A 260 -1.97 -13.05 11.82
CA LYS A 260 -1.69 -13.67 13.12
C LYS A 260 -2.82 -13.48 14.12
N THR A 261 -3.58 -12.40 13.97
CA THR A 261 -4.69 -12.01 14.84
C THR A 261 -6.06 -12.20 14.19
N MET A 262 -6.12 -12.78 12.99
CA MET A 262 -7.33 -12.86 12.16
C MET A 262 -8.54 -13.48 12.86
N LEU A 263 -8.34 -14.45 13.75
CA LEU A 263 -9.44 -15.12 14.48
C LEU A 263 -10.03 -14.25 15.59
N SER A 264 -9.25 -13.36 16.19
CA SER A 264 -9.69 -12.46 17.27
C SER A 264 -9.98 -11.05 16.77
N HIS A 265 -9.18 -10.54 15.82
CA HIS A 265 -9.25 -9.17 15.30
C HIS A 265 -9.23 -9.16 13.75
N PRO A 266 -10.28 -9.64 13.08
CA PRO A 266 -10.31 -9.78 11.62
C PRO A 266 -10.15 -8.44 10.88
N HIS A 267 -10.51 -7.33 11.49
CA HIS A 267 -10.40 -5.99 10.92
C HIS A 267 -8.94 -5.58 10.62
N GLU A 268 -7.97 -6.09 11.41
CA GLU A 268 -6.54 -5.82 11.20
C GLU A 268 -6.02 -6.35 9.85
N LEU A 269 -6.63 -7.41 9.32
CA LEU A 269 -6.32 -7.97 8.00
C LEU A 269 -7.21 -7.37 6.90
N ILE A 270 -8.51 -7.24 7.17
CA ILE A 270 -9.50 -6.84 6.16
C ILE A 270 -9.21 -5.42 5.64
N PHE A 271 -8.96 -4.45 6.53
CA PHE A 271 -8.76 -3.07 6.09
C PHE A 271 -7.54 -2.91 5.16
N PRO A 272 -6.32 -3.33 5.50
CA PRO A 272 -5.19 -3.18 4.58
C PRO A 272 -5.38 -3.97 3.28
N ALA A 273 -6.00 -5.16 3.31
CA ALA A 273 -6.30 -5.94 2.11
C ALA A 273 -7.28 -5.21 1.18
N VAL A 274 -8.30 -4.56 1.72
CA VAL A 274 -9.25 -3.72 0.95
C VAL A 274 -8.52 -2.52 0.33
N PHE A 275 -7.67 -1.82 1.09
CA PHE A 275 -6.91 -0.68 0.57
C PHE A 275 -5.98 -1.09 -0.58
N ILE A 276 -5.27 -2.23 -0.47
CA ILE A 276 -4.46 -2.78 -1.57
C ILE A 276 -5.36 -3.06 -2.78
N SER A 277 -6.46 -3.78 -2.59
CA SER A 277 -7.35 -4.22 -3.68
C SER A 277 -7.97 -3.04 -4.42
N VAL A 278 -8.49 -2.05 -3.69
CA VAL A 278 -9.09 -0.83 -4.27
C VAL A 278 -8.03 -0.02 -5.03
N THR A 279 -6.83 0.11 -4.46
CA THR A 279 -5.75 0.88 -5.10
C THR A 279 -5.28 0.20 -6.40
N VAL A 280 -5.06 -1.12 -6.37
CA VAL A 280 -4.69 -1.90 -7.57
C VAL A 280 -5.77 -1.80 -8.63
N LEU A 281 -7.05 -1.94 -8.24
CA LEU A 281 -8.18 -1.78 -9.16
C LEU A 281 -8.23 -0.39 -9.78
N ALA A 282 -8.07 0.66 -8.98
CA ALA A 282 -8.08 2.05 -9.46
C ALA A 282 -6.98 2.32 -10.49
N PHE A 283 -5.76 1.84 -10.26
CA PHE A 283 -4.66 1.98 -11.22
C PHE A 283 -4.86 1.12 -12.48
N ASN A 284 -5.46 -0.07 -12.36
CA ASN A 284 -5.80 -0.87 -13.54
C ASN A 284 -6.85 -0.17 -14.41
N LEU A 285 -7.93 0.35 -13.80
CA LEU A 285 -8.94 1.13 -14.52
C LEU A 285 -8.36 2.40 -15.17
N LEU A 286 -7.42 3.07 -14.49
CA LEU A 286 -6.69 4.19 -15.07
C LEU A 286 -5.87 3.74 -16.29
N GLY A 287 -5.21 2.58 -16.23
CA GLY A 287 -4.45 2.01 -17.33
C GLY A 287 -5.30 1.64 -18.54
N ASP A 288 -6.45 1.04 -18.29
CA ASP A 288 -7.42 0.70 -19.36
C ASP A 288 -7.94 1.95 -20.02
N GLY A 289 -8.35 2.96 -19.27
CA GLY A 289 -8.81 4.25 -19.83
C GLY A 289 -7.71 5.00 -20.60
N LEU A 290 -6.46 4.93 -20.13
CA LEU A 290 -5.33 5.53 -20.84
C LEU A 290 -5.04 4.79 -22.16
N THR A 291 -5.13 3.46 -22.15
CA THR A 291 -4.98 2.63 -23.35
C THR A 291 -6.02 3.00 -24.39
N GLU A 292 -7.28 3.09 -24.00
CA GLU A 292 -8.40 3.48 -24.88
C GLU A 292 -8.21 4.91 -25.44
N ALA A 293 -7.79 5.85 -24.59
CA ALA A 293 -7.54 7.23 -25.01
C ALA A 293 -6.38 7.38 -25.99
N LEU A 294 -5.34 6.52 -25.89
CA LEU A 294 -4.16 6.55 -26.76
C LEU A 294 -4.31 5.70 -28.01
N ASP A 295 -5.28 4.79 -28.08
CA ASP A 295 -5.54 3.99 -29.27
C ASP A 295 -6.32 4.80 -30.33
N SER A 296 -5.56 5.48 -31.18
CA SER A 296 -6.11 6.30 -32.26
C SER A 296 -6.86 5.49 -33.35
N ARG A 297 -6.69 4.16 -33.38
CA ARG A 297 -7.39 3.30 -34.37
C ARG A 297 -8.87 3.12 -34.06
N MET A 298 -9.27 3.26 -32.81
CA MET A 298 -10.69 3.20 -32.42
C MET A 298 -11.45 4.46 -32.85
N ARG A 299 -10.80 5.63 -32.83
CA ARG A 299 -11.43 6.91 -33.25
C ARG A 299 -11.76 7.02 -34.75
N SER A 300 -11.18 6.20 -35.62
CA SER A 300 -11.44 6.22 -37.06
C SER A 300 -12.62 5.34 -37.48
N ARG A 301 -13.35 4.73 -36.54
CA ARG A 301 -14.53 3.88 -36.80
C ARG A 301 -15.86 4.49 -36.36
N GLU A 302 -15.85 5.65 -35.71
CA GLU A 302 -17.00 6.53 -35.49
C GLU A 302 -17.04 7.67 -36.53
#